data_cce3e0c395f5f827765b8ed7b5649740
#
_entry.id   cce3e0c395f5f827765b8ed7b5649740
#
_cell.length_a   1.000
_cell.length_b   1.000
_cell.length_c   1.000
_cell.angle_alpha   90.00
_cell.angle_beta   90.00
_cell.angle_gamma   90.00
#
_symmetry.space_group_name_H-M   'P 1'
#
loop_
_entity.id
_entity.type
_entity.pdbx_description
1 polymer ?
#
loop_
_entity_poly.entity_id
_entity_poly.type
_entity_poly.pdbx_seq_one_letter_code
_entity_poly.pdbx_strand_id
1 'polypeptide(L)'
;KLPYAHLGGGMSMTDMVTALYYDVLNFDPKDPRNPDRDRFVLSKGHCAHVLYNVLVDLGLYTKEELWSEYNQIHGRFGMHPNYLYLPGIDASTGSLGQGMALAVGMALAGRIDKKDYRVFCMTGDGELQEGSNWEAIMAAGHYQLGNIVMITDKNQIEATGWTKDIMNIDPLDKKLEAFGWDVISIDGHNMEEILKTLHSLPASDSQIRRKPIAIISNTRKAETIPDLENTPNCHLRPMPPQLLEKCLARLDEIEQEIERS
;
A
#
# COMPACT_ATOMS: atom_id res chain seq x y z
N LYS A 1 -1.92 -18.51 -14.20
CA LYS A 1 -0.97 -18.42 -15.33
C LYS A 1 0.43 -17.91 -14.93
N LEU A 2 0.59 -17.35 -13.74
CA LEU A 2 1.88 -16.84 -13.28
C LEU A 2 2.59 -17.90 -12.44
N PRO A 3 3.84 -18.23 -12.74
CA PRO A 3 4.56 -19.21 -11.96
C PRO A 3 4.84 -18.74 -10.54
N TYR A 4 5.02 -17.41 -10.33
CA TYR A 4 5.33 -16.81 -9.04
C TYR A 4 4.73 -15.40 -8.92
N ALA A 5 4.24 -15.05 -7.74
CA ALA A 5 3.83 -13.71 -7.36
C ALA A 5 4.17 -13.42 -5.89
N HIS A 6 4.30 -12.14 -5.54
CA HIS A 6 4.52 -11.71 -4.15
C HIS A 6 3.19 -11.71 -3.38
N LEU A 7 2.58 -12.90 -3.28
CA LEU A 7 1.24 -13.06 -2.73
C LEU A 7 1.15 -12.57 -1.29
N GLY A 8 2.13 -12.93 -0.46
CA GLY A 8 2.07 -12.63 0.97
C GLY A 8 1.88 -11.16 1.27
N GLY A 9 2.75 -10.30 0.73
CA GLY A 9 2.68 -8.87 0.96
C GLY A 9 1.55 -8.18 0.17
N GLY A 10 1.02 -8.81 -0.87
CA GLY A 10 -0.16 -8.32 -1.58
C GLY A 10 -1.41 -8.50 -0.74
N MET A 11 -1.65 -9.73 -0.29
CA MET A 11 -2.85 -10.06 0.49
C MET A 11 -2.93 -9.29 1.81
N SER A 12 -1.79 -9.06 2.50
CA SER A 12 -1.79 -8.31 3.77
C SER A 12 -2.26 -6.85 3.64
N MET A 13 -2.11 -6.22 2.46
CA MET A 13 -2.49 -4.82 2.27
C MET A 13 -3.82 -4.63 1.52
N THR A 14 -4.47 -5.72 1.09
CA THR A 14 -5.65 -5.63 0.20
C THR A 14 -6.78 -4.83 0.82
N ASP A 15 -7.11 -5.04 2.10
CA ASP A 15 -8.18 -4.34 2.80
C ASP A 15 -7.94 -2.83 2.81
N MET A 16 -6.73 -2.41 3.15
CA MET A 16 -6.35 -0.99 3.19
C MET A 16 -6.40 -0.36 1.80
N VAL A 17 -5.87 -1.02 0.77
CA VAL A 17 -5.89 -0.48 -0.60
C VAL A 17 -7.32 -0.41 -1.13
N THR A 18 -8.16 -1.39 -0.81
CA THR A 18 -9.59 -1.37 -1.14
C THR A 18 -10.27 -0.16 -0.49
N ALA A 19 -10.14 0.02 0.82
CA ALA A 19 -10.72 1.15 1.52
C ALA A 19 -10.28 2.50 0.91
N LEU A 20 -9.00 2.63 0.58
CA LEU A 20 -8.48 3.85 -0.04
C LEU A 20 -9.14 4.16 -1.38
N TYR A 21 -9.17 3.21 -2.30
CA TYR A 21 -9.63 3.46 -3.67
C TYR A 21 -11.15 3.53 -3.84
N TYR A 22 -11.90 2.81 -3.00
CA TYR A 22 -13.36 2.76 -3.13
C TYR A 22 -14.09 3.81 -2.28
N ASP A 23 -13.42 4.39 -1.26
CA ASP A 23 -14.12 5.24 -0.32
C ASP A 23 -13.39 6.55 0.05
N VAL A 24 -12.05 6.59 -0.01
CA VAL A 24 -11.28 7.67 0.62
C VAL A 24 -10.54 8.59 -0.35
N LEU A 25 -9.94 8.02 -1.40
CA LEU A 25 -9.16 8.80 -2.35
C LEU A 25 -10.05 9.65 -3.24
N ASN A 26 -9.69 10.92 -3.40
CA ASN A 26 -10.21 11.72 -4.51
C ASN A 26 -9.56 11.21 -5.80
N PHE A 27 -10.17 10.18 -6.40
CA PHE A 27 -9.69 9.50 -7.59
C PHE A 27 -10.86 9.20 -8.53
N ASP A 28 -10.84 9.77 -9.73
CA ASP A 28 -11.80 9.45 -10.79
C ASP A 28 -11.14 8.50 -11.80
N PRO A 29 -11.62 7.26 -11.94
CA PRO A 29 -11.09 6.33 -12.93
C PRO A 29 -11.27 6.80 -14.39
N LYS A 30 -12.17 7.74 -14.65
CA LYS A 30 -12.37 8.35 -15.99
C LYS A 30 -11.35 9.46 -16.29
N ASP A 31 -10.74 10.05 -15.23
CA ASP A 31 -9.69 11.05 -15.35
C ASP A 31 -8.51 10.70 -14.43
N PRO A 32 -7.82 9.58 -14.69
CA PRO A 32 -6.75 9.06 -13.82
C PRO A 32 -5.50 9.94 -13.77
N ARG A 33 -5.43 10.98 -14.59
CA ARG A 33 -4.33 11.95 -14.62
C ARG A 33 -4.72 13.32 -14.09
N ASN A 34 -5.89 13.48 -13.49
CA ASN A 34 -6.34 14.72 -12.88
C ASN A 34 -5.25 15.29 -11.94
N PRO A 35 -4.80 16.53 -12.15
CA PRO A 35 -3.73 17.11 -11.33
C PRO A 35 -4.15 17.40 -9.88
N ASP A 36 -5.44 17.44 -9.59
CA ASP A 36 -6.00 17.76 -8.29
C ASP A 36 -6.44 16.52 -7.48
N ARG A 37 -6.31 15.31 -8.06
CA ARG A 37 -6.62 14.07 -7.36
C ARG A 37 -5.60 13.77 -6.26
N ASP A 38 -5.98 12.97 -5.27
CA ASP A 38 -5.04 12.39 -4.32
C ASP A 38 -3.97 11.52 -5.02
N ARG A 39 -2.83 11.33 -4.39
CA ARG A 39 -1.73 10.48 -4.87
C ARG A 39 -1.62 9.24 -4.00
N PHE A 40 -1.39 8.10 -4.65
CA PHE A 40 -1.09 6.85 -3.95
C PHE A 40 0.24 6.28 -4.44
N VAL A 41 1.23 6.27 -3.56
CA VAL A 41 2.56 5.70 -3.81
C VAL A 41 2.65 4.33 -3.15
N LEU A 42 2.62 3.28 -3.96
CA LEU A 42 2.89 1.92 -3.50
C LEU A 42 4.39 1.73 -3.38
N SER A 43 4.99 2.05 -2.23
CA SER A 43 6.45 1.97 -2.01
C SER A 43 6.93 0.52 -2.06
N LYS A 44 6.22 -0.43 -1.45
CA LYS A 44 6.42 -1.88 -1.59
C LYS A 44 5.95 -2.36 -2.98
N GLY A 45 6.60 -1.88 -4.04
CA GLY A 45 6.17 -2.02 -5.42
C GLY A 45 6.00 -3.46 -5.92
N HIS A 46 6.65 -4.44 -5.28
CA HIS A 46 6.48 -5.85 -5.59
C HIS A 46 5.05 -6.38 -5.37
N CYS A 47 4.20 -5.61 -4.67
CA CYS A 47 2.79 -5.91 -4.46
C CYS A 47 1.86 -5.25 -5.50
N ALA A 48 2.39 -4.76 -6.62
CA ALA A 48 1.66 -4.03 -7.66
C ALA A 48 0.44 -4.78 -8.22
N HIS A 49 0.44 -6.10 -8.19
CA HIS A 49 -0.68 -6.92 -8.66
C HIS A 49 -1.99 -6.61 -7.94
N VAL A 50 -1.97 -6.23 -6.66
CA VAL A 50 -3.18 -5.80 -5.94
C VAL A 50 -3.67 -4.47 -6.52
N LEU A 51 -2.78 -3.50 -6.68
CA LEU A 51 -3.13 -2.20 -7.26
C LEU A 51 -3.66 -2.35 -8.69
N TYR A 52 -3.06 -3.21 -9.51
CA TYR A 52 -3.55 -3.46 -10.87
C TYR A 52 -4.96 -4.04 -10.89
N ASN A 53 -5.27 -4.98 -9.97
CA ASN A 53 -6.62 -5.54 -9.88
C ASN A 53 -7.64 -4.49 -9.45
N VAL A 54 -7.30 -3.60 -8.53
CA VAL A 54 -8.15 -2.46 -8.14
C VAL A 54 -8.41 -1.55 -9.34
N LEU A 55 -7.37 -1.19 -10.12
CA LEU A 55 -7.54 -0.34 -11.30
C LEU A 55 -8.36 -1.02 -12.41
N VAL A 56 -8.26 -2.34 -12.55
CA VAL A 56 -9.12 -3.12 -13.46
C VAL A 56 -10.56 -3.10 -12.97
N ASP A 57 -10.80 -3.33 -11.70
CA ASP A 57 -12.15 -3.37 -11.14
C ASP A 57 -12.85 -1.99 -11.21
N LEU A 58 -12.08 -0.91 -11.05
CA LEU A 58 -12.53 0.46 -11.27
C LEU A 58 -12.74 0.82 -12.77
N GLY A 59 -12.41 -0.09 -13.67
CA GLY A 59 -12.67 0.06 -15.12
C GLY A 59 -11.62 0.86 -15.90
N LEU A 60 -10.42 1.12 -15.33
CA LEU A 60 -9.34 1.75 -16.09
C LEU A 60 -8.74 0.81 -17.13
N TYR A 61 -8.73 -0.48 -16.83
CA TYR A 61 -8.18 -1.54 -17.67
C TYR A 61 -9.11 -2.74 -17.67
N THR A 62 -8.96 -3.63 -18.64
CA THR A 62 -9.70 -4.90 -18.66
C THR A 62 -8.91 -6.02 -18.00
N LYS A 63 -9.62 -7.08 -17.57
CA LYS A 63 -8.98 -8.30 -17.07
C LYS A 63 -8.10 -8.96 -18.13
N GLU A 64 -8.55 -8.91 -19.40
CA GLU A 64 -7.86 -9.46 -20.55
C GLU A 64 -6.51 -8.75 -20.79
N GLU A 65 -6.48 -7.41 -20.71
CA GLU A 65 -5.24 -6.63 -20.78
C GLU A 65 -4.29 -7.02 -19.66
N LEU A 66 -4.76 -7.02 -18.41
CA LEU A 66 -3.93 -7.41 -17.28
C LEU A 66 -3.39 -8.83 -17.45
N TRP A 67 -4.21 -9.80 -17.81
CA TRP A 67 -3.78 -11.20 -17.91
C TRP A 67 -2.87 -11.50 -19.10
N SER A 68 -2.99 -10.77 -20.20
CA SER A 68 -2.14 -10.93 -21.37
C SER A 68 -0.78 -10.26 -21.23
N GLU A 69 -0.75 -9.13 -20.51
CA GLU A 69 0.45 -8.29 -20.43
C GLU A 69 1.22 -8.44 -19.10
N TYR A 70 0.61 -9.02 -18.05
CA TYR A 70 1.28 -9.09 -16.74
C TYR A 70 2.59 -9.86 -16.81
N ASN A 71 3.66 -9.19 -16.40
CA ASN A 71 5.04 -9.71 -16.37
C ASN A 71 5.49 -10.32 -17.70
N GLN A 72 5.02 -9.77 -18.82
CA GLN A 72 5.45 -10.12 -20.17
C GLN A 72 6.47 -9.11 -20.71
N ILE A 73 7.33 -9.56 -21.62
CA ILE A 73 8.22 -8.65 -22.35
C ILE A 73 7.33 -7.68 -23.15
N HIS A 74 7.61 -6.39 -23.01
CA HIS A 74 6.82 -5.27 -23.56
C HIS A 74 5.40 -5.11 -22.98
N GLY A 75 5.02 -5.89 -21.97
CA GLY A 75 3.76 -5.69 -21.25
C GLY A 75 3.83 -4.48 -20.33
N ARG A 76 2.69 -3.81 -20.16
CA ARG A 76 2.57 -2.61 -19.30
C ARG A 76 2.54 -2.96 -17.80
N PHE A 77 1.96 -4.10 -17.46
CA PHE A 77 1.77 -4.57 -16.07
C PHE A 77 2.97 -5.40 -15.63
N GLY A 78 4.05 -4.74 -15.22
CA GLY A 78 5.24 -5.41 -14.70
C GLY A 78 5.03 -5.97 -13.29
N MET A 79 6.01 -6.72 -12.78
CA MET A 79 6.03 -7.13 -11.36
C MET A 79 6.03 -5.92 -10.41
N HIS A 80 6.54 -4.79 -10.88
CA HIS A 80 6.57 -3.50 -10.19
C HIS A 80 5.81 -2.45 -11.00
N PRO A 81 5.15 -1.46 -10.35
CA PRO A 81 4.37 -0.46 -11.06
C PRO A 81 5.28 0.50 -11.84
N ASN A 82 4.81 0.90 -13.01
CA ASN A 82 5.50 1.90 -13.83
C ASN A 82 4.52 3.00 -14.26
N TYR A 83 4.75 4.21 -13.76
CA TYR A 83 3.87 5.34 -13.98
C TYR A 83 3.85 5.83 -15.44
N LEU A 84 4.90 5.55 -16.22
CA LEU A 84 4.97 5.94 -17.63
C LEU A 84 3.98 5.17 -18.50
N TYR A 85 3.68 3.93 -18.14
CA TYR A 85 2.85 3.02 -18.96
C TYR A 85 1.40 2.94 -18.51
N LEU A 86 1.15 3.20 -17.22
CA LEU A 86 -0.16 2.97 -16.62
C LEU A 86 -0.71 4.26 -15.98
N PRO A 87 -1.63 4.99 -16.64
CA PRO A 87 -2.46 6.00 -15.96
C PRO A 87 -3.10 5.43 -14.69
N GLY A 88 -3.14 6.23 -13.62
CA GLY A 88 -3.59 5.76 -12.30
C GLY A 88 -2.45 5.25 -11.40
N ILE A 89 -1.24 5.07 -11.93
CA ILE A 89 -0.03 4.82 -11.16
C ILE A 89 0.70 6.16 -10.97
N ASP A 90 1.06 6.49 -9.71
CA ASP A 90 1.70 7.76 -9.36
C ASP A 90 3.22 7.73 -9.35
N ALA A 91 3.80 6.57 -9.09
CA ALA A 91 5.25 6.41 -9.01
C ALA A 91 5.67 5.03 -9.53
N SER A 92 6.81 4.99 -10.23
CA SER A 92 7.53 3.75 -10.48
C SER A 92 8.30 3.38 -9.22
N THR A 93 8.00 2.22 -8.64
CA THR A 93 8.60 1.74 -7.39
C THR A 93 9.04 0.28 -7.52
N GLY A 94 9.69 -0.26 -6.49
CA GLY A 94 10.18 -1.64 -6.48
C GLY A 94 11.56 -1.74 -5.85
N SER A 95 12.43 -0.74 -6.05
CA SER A 95 13.58 -0.53 -5.18
C SER A 95 13.06 -0.02 -3.84
N LEU A 96 13.09 -0.87 -2.82
CA LEU A 96 12.54 -0.55 -1.50
C LEU A 96 13.24 0.69 -0.90
N GLY A 97 12.51 1.45 -0.11
CA GLY A 97 12.99 2.68 0.50
C GLY A 97 12.89 3.93 -0.37
N GLN A 98 12.54 3.82 -1.66
CA GLN A 98 12.49 4.99 -2.57
C GLN A 98 11.11 5.64 -2.63
N GLY A 99 10.04 4.88 -2.44
CA GLY A 99 8.68 5.40 -2.59
C GLY A 99 8.32 6.49 -1.57
N MET A 100 8.82 6.38 -0.34
CA MET A 100 8.58 7.39 0.70
C MET A 100 9.21 8.74 0.33
N ALA A 101 10.41 8.74 -0.25
CA ALA A 101 11.06 9.97 -0.72
C ALA A 101 10.30 10.62 -1.87
N LEU A 102 9.77 9.82 -2.81
CA LEU A 102 8.89 10.31 -3.88
C LEU A 102 7.60 10.93 -3.32
N ALA A 103 6.98 10.27 -2.34
CA ALA A 103 5.77 10.78 -1.69
C ALA A 103 6.01 12.12 -0.97
N VAL A 104 7.14 12.28 -0.29
CA VAL A 104 7.55 13.55 0.33
C VAL A 104 7.73 14.63 -0.73
N GLY A 105 8.37 14.32 -1.86
CA GLY A 105 8.50 15.23 -2.98
C GLY A 105 7.15 15.68 -3.55
N MET A 106 6.20 14.76 -3.71
CA MET A 106 4.83 15.06 -4.16
C MET A 106 4.08 15.96 -3.15
N ALA A 107 4.22 15.67 -1.84
CA ALA A 107 3.59 16.49 -0.81
C ALA A 107 4.14 17.92 -0.76
N LEU A 108 5.46 18.09 -0.94
CA LEU A 108 6.11 19.39 -1.08
C LEU A 108 5.65 20.14 -2.34
N ALA A 109 5.56 19.42 -3.49
CA ALA A 109 5.05 20.00 -4.74
C ALA A 109 3.61 20.51 -4.56
N GLY A 110 2.72 19.73 -3.93
CA GLY A 110 1.36 20.18 -3.60
C GLY A 110 1.34 21.49 -2.80
N ARG A 111 2.22 21.61 -1.80
CA ARG A 111 2.36 22.84 -1.03
C ARG A 111 2.85 24.02 -1.88
N ILE A 112 3.86 23.83 -2.73
CA ILE A 112 4.41 24.87 -3.59
C ILE A 112 3.37 25.32 -4.60
N ASP A 113 2.65 24.39 -5.20
CA ASP A 113 1.64 24.62 -6.23
C ASP A 113 0.29 25.06 -5.64
N LYS A 114 0.15 25.11 -4.31
CA LYS A 114 -1.09 25.42 -3.57
C LYS A 114 -2.25 24.49 -3.97
N LYS A 115 -1.94 23.19 -4.07
CA LYS A 115 -2.88 22.11 -4.37
C LYS A 115 -3.27 21.38 -3.08
N ASP A 116 -4.54 21.05 -2.93
CA ASP A 116 -5.08 20.43 -1.73
C ASP A 116 -5.22 18.91 -1.81
N TYR A 117 -4.43 18.27 -2.67
CA TYR A 117 -4.40 16.81 -2.69
C TYR A 117 -3.60 16.23 -1.52
N ARG A 118 -4.01 15.06 -1.08
CA ARG A 118 -3.27 14.23 -0.13
C ARG A 118 -2.33 13.29 -0.87
N VAL A 119 -1.27 12.89 -0.18
CA VAL A 119 -0.33 11.86 -0.65
C VAL A 119 -0.34 10.71 0.33
N PHE A 120 -0.80 9.55 -0.11
CA PHE A 120 -0.74 8.30 0.65
C PHE A 120 0.44 7.47 0.17
N CYS A 121 1.26 7.00 1.11
CA CYS A 121 2.42 6.16 0.80
C CYS A 121 2.33 4.84 1.56
N MET A 122 2.18 3.72 0.84
CA MET A 122 2.14 2.38 1.41
C MET A 122 3.53 1.78 1.45
N THR A 123 4.08 1.61 2.65
CA THR A 123 5.37 0.97 2.92
C THR A 123 5.18 -0.43 3.52
N GLY A 124 6.21 -1.26 3.49
CA GLY A 124 6.27 -2.50 4.29
C GLY A 124 7.16 -2.30 5.51
N ASP A 125 6.95 -3.09 6.56
CA ASP A 125 7.78 -3.07 7.76
C ASP A 125 9.24 -3.48 7.47
N GLY A 126 9.47 -4.54 6.71
CA GLY A 126 10.81 -4.91 6.26
C GLY A 126 11.45 -3.84 5.36
N GLU A 127 10.64 -3.12 4.58
CA GLU A 127 11.12 -1.98 3.78
C GLU A 127 11.65 -0.83 4.65
N LEU A 128 11.12 -0.65 5.85
CA LEU A 128 11.59 0.39 6.76
C LEU A 128 13.00 0.12 7.33
N GLN A 129 13.63 -0.99 7.01
CA GLN A 129 15.05 -1.22 7.26
C GLN A 129 15.96 -0.41 6.33
N GLU A 130 15.44 0.08 5.19
CA GLU A 130 16.16 0.96 4.26
C GLU A 130 16.31 2.38 4.86
N GLY A 131 17.55 2.89 4.92
CA GLY A 131 17.88 4.18 5.53
C GLY A 131 17.18 5.37 4.87
N SER A 132 16.95 5.32 3.56
CA SER A 132 16.27 6.38 2.79
C SER A 132 14.84 6.65 3.25
N ASN A 133 14.14 5.65 3.81
CA ASN A 133 12.84 5.88 4.43
C ASN A 133 12.95 6.84 5.62
N TRP A 134 13.95 6.66 6.49
CA TRP A 134 14.15 7.49 7.69
C TRP A 134 14.55 8.90 7.32
N GLU A 135 15.35 9.09 6.26
CA GLU A 135 15.67 10.41 5.71
C GLU A 135 14.39 11.13 5.23
N ALA A 136 13.53 10.43 4.51
CA ALA A 136 12.24 10.96 4.03
C ALA A 136 11.27 11.25 5.19
N ILE A 137 11.16 10.35 6.17
CA ILE A 137 10.35 10.50 7.38
C ILE A 137 10.80 11.73 8.17
N MET A 138 12.10 11.90 8.38
CA MET A 138 12.68 13.07 9.05
C MET A 138 12.34 14.36 8.28
N ALA A 139 12.46 14.37 6.96
CA ALA A 139 12.15 15.53 6.12
C ALA A 139 10.65 15.88 6.22
N ALA A 140 9.74 14.92 6.13
CA ALA A 140 8.30 15.15 6.24
C ALA A 140 7.92 15.77 7.60
N GLY A 141 8.49 15.28 8.69
CA GLY A 141 8.29 15.84 10.02
C GLY A 141 8.88 17.25 10.15
N HIS A 142 10.10 17.47 9.66
CA HIS A 142 10.74 18.79 9.68
C HIS A 142 9.93 19.85 8.92
N TYR A 143 9.47 19.52 7.71
CA TYR A 143 8.67 20.43 6.90
C TYR A 143 7.21 20.51 7.35
N GLN A 144 6.79 19.69 8.30
CA GLN A 144 5.39 19.61 8.78
C GLN A 144 4.41 19.42 7.61
N LEU A 145 4.61 18.35 6.85
CA LEU A 145 3.81 18.03 5.66
C LEU A 145 2.49 17.36 6.07
N GLY A 146 1.50 18.16 6.46
CA GLY A 146 0.20 17.66 6.92
C GLY A 146 -0.68 17.05 5.81
N ASN A 147 -0.21 17.06 4.57
CA ASN A 147 -0.88 16.46 3.42
C ASN A 147 -0.29 15.09 3.03
N ILE A 148 0.62 14.53 3.83
CA ILE A 148 1.14 13.17 3.63
C ILE A 148 0.65 12.22 4.71
N VAL A 149 0.24 11.02 4.30
CA VAL A 149 -0.11 9.90 5.16
C VAL A 149 0.75 8.71 4.77
N MET A 150 1.63 8.29 5.66
CA MET A 150 2.37 7.03 5.52
C MET A 150 1.54 5.90 6.12
N ILE A 151 1.38 4.80 5.39
CA ILE A 151 0.73 3.59 5.86
C ILE A 151 1.76 2.47 5.83
N THR A 152 2.08 1.91 6.99
CA THR A 152 3.01 0.78 7.08
C THR A 152 2.22 -0.52 7.21
N ASP A 153 2.31 -1.38 6.19
CA ASP A 153 1.87 -2.77 6.27
C ASP A 153 2.81 -3.54 7.21
N LYS A 154 2.45 -3.57 8.49
CA LYS A 154 3.25 -4.22 9.54
C LYS A 154 2.83 -5.68 9.70
N ASN A 155 3.22 -6.50 8.73
CA ASN A 155 2.93 -7.93 8.71
C ASN A 155 4.02 -8.78 9.39
N GLN A 156 5.08 -8.17 9.88
CA GLN A 156 6.18 -8.75 10.68
C GLN A 156 7.05 -9.80 9.94
N ILE A 157 6.84 -9.99 8.64
CA ILE A 157 7.56 -10.99 7.85
C ILE A 157 8.13 -10.34 6.60
N GLU A 158 9.42 -10.44 6.40
CA GLU A 158 10.09 -10.04 5.17
C GLU A 158 10.41 -11.26 4.25
N ALA A 159 11.24 -11.08 3.23
CA ALA A 159 11.52 -12.14 2.25
C ALA A 159 12.18 -13.37 2.87
N THR A 160 13.01 -13.19 3.88
CA THR A 160 13.91 -14.20 4.44
C THR A 160 13.52 -14.69 5.83
N GLY A 161 12.52 -14.09 6.46
CA GLY A 161 12.08 -14.49 7.80
C GLY A 161 11.30 -13.43 8.54
N TRP A 162 11.21 -13.57 9.85
CA TRP A 162 10.56 -12.60 10.71
C TRP A 162 11.37 -11.33 10.82
N THR A 163 10.75 -10.17 10.64
CA THR A 163 11.40 -8.85 10.75
C THR A 163 12.15 -8.68 12.07
N LYS A 164 11.59 -9.16 13.18
CA LYS A 164 12.23 -9.10 14.50
C LYS A 164 13.55 -9.90 14.61
N ASP A 165 13.68 -10.96 13.82
CA ASP A 165 14.84 -11.86 13.85
C ASP A 165 15.93 -11.44 12.84
N ILE A 166 15.54 -10.71 11.79
CA ILE A 166 16.45 -10.22 10.74
C ILE A 166 17.01 -8.84 11.12
N MET A 167 16.12 -7.84 11.23
CA MET A 167 16.47 -6.49 11.65
C MET A 167 15.25 -5.82 12.28
N ASN A 168 15.19 -5.81 13.61
CA ASN A 168 14.05 -5.27 14.33
C ASN A 168 13.92 -3.74 14.18
N ILE A 169 12.76 -3.29 13.70
CA ILE A 169 12.42 -1.87 13.57
C ILE A 169 11.63 -1.32 14.77
N ASP A 170 11.17 -2.17 15.67
CA ASP A 170 10.40 -1.72 16.84
C ASP A 170 11.29 -1.00 17.90
N PRO A 171 10.72 -0.11 18.70
CA PRO A 171 9.35 0.38 18.67
C PRO A 171 9.13 1.40 17.54
N LEU A 172 8.37 1.02 16.50
CA LEU A 172 8.15 1.84 15.31
C LEU A 172 7.39 3.12 15.63
N ASP A 173 6.34 3.03 16.45
CA ASP A 173 5.52 4.15 16.89
C ASP A 173 6.38 5.27 17.53
N LYS A 174 7.25 4.89 18.48
CA LYS A 174 8.12 5.84 19.19
C LYS A 174 9.14 6.50 18.28
N LYS A 175 9.66 5.77 17.30
CA LYS A 175 10.59 6.32 16.32
C LYS A 175 9.90 7.38 15.44
N LEU A 176 8.69 7.08 14.95
CA LEU A 176 7.91 8.01 14.14
C LEU A 176 7.47 9.25 14.93
N GLU A 177 7.00 9.06 16.18
CA GLU A 177 6.69 10.17 17.09
C GLU A 177 7.90 11.08 17.31
N ALA A 178 9.10 10.51 17.49
CA ALA A 178 10.34 11.25 17.66
C ALA A 178 10.74 12.08 16.42
N PHE A 179 10.36 11.64 15.23
CA PHE A 179 10.48 12.42 13.99
C PHE A 179 9.37 13.44 13.78
N GLY A 180 8.44 13.59 14.73
CA GLY A 180 7.39 14.60 14.68
C GLY A 180 6.12 14.19 13.93
N TRP A 181 5.86 12.88 13.80
CA TRP A 181 4.65 12.34 13.21
C TRP A 181 3.56 12.11 14.27
N ASP A 182 2.31 12.24 13.87
CA ASP A 182 1.18 11.70 14.62
C ASP A 182 0.98 10.24 14.19
N VAL A 183 0.92 9.33 15.16
CA VAL A 183 0.91 7.89 14.88
C VAL A 183 -0.40 7.26 15.32
N ILE A 184 -1.00 6.47 14.45
CA ILE A 184 -2.22 5.70 14.69
C ILE A 184 -1.89 4.23 14.41
N SER A 185 -2.19 3.35 15.34
CA SER A 185 -2.01 1.89 15.16
C SER A 185 -3.37 1.22 15.11
N ILE A 186 -3.60 0.39 14.10
CA ILE A 186 -4.89 -0.26 13.82
C ILE A 186 -4.72 -1.75 13.53
N ASP A 187 -5.81 -2.50 13.64
CA ASP A 187 -5.94 -3.80 12.99
C ASP A 187 -6.18 -3.60 11.49
N GLY A 188 -5.20 -3.99 10.68
CA GLY A 188 -5.21 -3.81 9.23
C GLY A 188 -6.13 -4.75 8.46
N HIS A 189 -6.86 -5.63 9.15
CA HIS A 189 -7.89 -6.51 8.60
C HIS A 189 -9.29 -6.20 9.13
N ASN A 190 -9.42 -5.23 10.04
CA ASN A 190 -10.71 -4.74 10.50
C ASN A 190 -11.17 -3.55 9.64
N MET A 191 -12.08 -3.81 8.68
CA MET A 191 -12.56 -2.79 7.74
C MET A 191 -13.22 -1.60 8.45
N GLU A 192 -13.96 -1.82 9.53
CA GLU A 192 -14.59 -0.74 10.31
C GLU A 192 -13.53 0.18 10.93
N GLU A 193 -12.47 -0.39 11.52
CA GLU A 193 -11.37 0.36 12.11
C GLU A 193 -10.56 1.12 11.03
N ILE A 194 -10.32 0.48 9.88
CA ILE A 194 -9.67 1.09 8.72
C ILE A 194 -10.47 2.32 8.26
N LEU A 195 -11.75 2.16 7.94
CA LEU A 195 -12.59 3.25 7.44
C LEU A 195 -12.74 4.37 8.47
N LYS A 196 -12.99 4.04 9.75
CA LYS A 196 -13.04 5.02 10.82
C LYS A 196 -11.76 5.83 10.92
N THR A 197 -10.61 5.19 10.81
CA THR A 197 -9.30 5.86 10.86
C THR A 197 -9.11 6.75 9.64
N LEU A 198 -9.36 6.25 8.43
CA LEU A 198 -9.18 7.01 7.21
C LEU A 198 -10.14 8.21 7.11
N HIS A 199 -11.39 8.09 7.57
CA HIS A 199 -12.35 9.20 7.65
C HIS A 199 -12.00 10.23 8.74
N SER A 200 -11.26 9.84 9.77
CA SER A 200 -10.81 10.75 10.81
C SER A 200 -9.63 11.62 10.38
N LEU A 201 -9.00 11.32 9.23
CA LEU A 201 -7.90 12.11 8.72
C LEU A 201 -8.36 13.54 8.42
N PRO A 202 -7.54 14.53 8.77
CA PRO A 202 -7.91 15.92 8.50
C PRO A 202 -8.06 16.17 7.00
N ALA A 203 -8.99 17.03 6.64
CA ALA A 203 -9.14 17.51 5.27
C ALA A 203 -7.80 18.06 4.76
N SER A 204 -7.54 17.82 3.48
CA SER A 204 -6.32 18.30 2.86
C SER A 204 -6.32 19.81 2.77
N ASP A 205 -5.31 20.41 3.34
CA ASP A 205 -4.90 21.79 3.10
C ASP A 205 -3.38 21.81 3.15
N SER A 206 -2.77 21.80 1.97
CA SER A 206 -1.32 21.72 1.84
C SER A 206 -0.59 22.96 2.39
N GLN A 207 -1.32 24.07 2.60
CA GLN A 207 -0.77 25.31 3.14
C GLN A 207 -0.67 25.28 4.67
N ILE A 208 -1.48 24.48 5.33
CA ILE A 208 -1.43 24.35 6.78
C ILE A 208 -0.25 23.46 7.16
N ARG A 209 0.68 24.01 7.92
CA ARG A 209 1.76 23.24 8.55
C ARG A 209 1.21 22.46 9.73
N ARG A 210 1.23 21.16 9.65
CA ARG A 210 0.87 20.24 10.72
C ARG A 210 1.73 18.98 10.63
N LYS A 211 1.73 18.20 11.68
CA LYS A 211 2.44 16.93 11.68
C LYS A 211 1.91 16.02 10.56
N PRO A 212 2.78 15.32 9.85
CA PRO A 212 2.37 14.22 8.99
C PRO A 212 1.78 13.07 9.82
N ILE A 213 0.98 12.22 9.19
CA ILE A 213 0.30 11.11 9.87
C ILE A 213 0.90 9.79 9.41
N ALA A 214 1.19 8.91 10.38
CA ALA A 214 1.60 7.54 10.14
C ALA A 214 0.56 6.56 10.67
N ILE A 215 0.05 5.69 9.81
CA ILE A 215 -0.83 4.58 10.18
C ILE A 215 0.00 3.30 10.19
N ILE A 216 0.10 2.68 11.36
CA ILE A 216 0.70 1.34 11.52
C ILE A 216 -0.45 0.34 11.38
N SER A 217 -0.56 -0.26 10.21
CA SER A 217 -1.54 -1.28 9.88
C SER A 217 -0.99 -2.64 10.29
N ASN A 218 -1.41 -3.15 11.44
CA ASN A 218 -0.99 -4.47 11.90
C ASN A 218 -1.75 -5.54 11.11
N THR A 219 -1.04 -6.31 10.34
CA THR A 219 -1.61 -7.27 9.39
C THR A 219 -1.02 -8.67 9.56
N ARG A 220 -1.64 -9.64 8.94
CA ARG A 220 -1.11 -10.98 8.74
C ARG A 220 -0.65 -11.13 7.30
N LYS A 221 0.59 -11.55 7.11
CA LYS A 221 1.12 -11.80 5.77
C LYS A 221 0.41 -12.99 5.13
N ALA A 222 0.07 -12.88 3.84
CA ALA A 222 -0.71 -13.87 3.11
C ALA A 222 -2.11 -14.14 3.71
N GLU A 223 -2.75 -13.09 4.24
CA GLU A 223 -4.12 -13.15 4.74
C GLU A 223 -5.03 -13.86 3.73
N THR A 224 -5.90 -14.73 4.23
CA THR A 224 -6.83 -15.56 3.43
C THR A 224 -6.18 -16.62 2.52
N ILE A 225 -4.86 -16.81 2.57
CA ILE A 225 -4.22 -17.92 1.84
C ILE A 225 -3.97 -19.09 2.80
N PRO A 226 -4.82 -20.13 2.83
CA PRO A 226 -4.63 -21.26 3.71
C PRO A 226 -3.25 -21.90 3.54
N ASP A 227 -2.69 -22.42 4.62
CA ASP A 227 -1.36 -23.05 4.69
C ASP A 227 -0.16 -22.08 4.51
N LEU A 228 -0.38 -20.82 4.07
CA LEU A 228 0.67 -19.82 3.91
C LEU A 228 0.50 -18.62 4.85
N GLU A 229 -0.70 -18.38 5.36
CA GLU A 229 -0.99 -17.24 6.24
C GLU A 229 -0.02 -17.19 7.41
N ASN A 230 0.57 -16.02 7.61
CA ASN A 230 1.49 -15.71 8.69
C ASN A 230 2.67 -16.69 8.84
N THR A 231 3.19 -17.18 7.71
CA THR A 231 4.38 -18.05 7.69
C THR A 231 5.54 -17.38 6.95
N PRO A 232 6.80 -17.57 7.38
CA PRO A 232 7.96 -16.98 6.69
C PRO A 232 8.09 -17.36 5.22
N ASN A 233 7.46 -18.45 4.82
CA ASN A 233 7.55 -18.98 3.47
C ASN A 233 6.57 -18.37 2.46
N CYS A 234 5.76 -17.38 2.83
CA CYS A 234 4.67 -16.87 1.99
C CYS A 234 5.05 -15.70 1.06
N HIS A 235 6.30 -15.21 1.10
CA HIS A 235 6.65 -13.95 0.42
C HIS A 235 6.53 -14.03 -1.10
N LEU A 236 7.21 -14.97 -1.75
CA LEU A 236 7.16 -15.20 -3.19
C LEU A 236 6.81 -16.65 -3.46
N ARG A 237 5.62 -16.92 -3.95
CA ARG A 237 5.12 -18.30 -4.11
C ARG A 237 4.32 -18.47 -5.40
N PRO A 238 4.34 -19.69 -5.96
CA PRO A 238 3.37 -20.07 -6.97
C PRO A 238 1.98 -20.25 -6.34
N MET A 239 0.96 -20.07 -7.15
CA MET A 239 -0.43 -20.39 -6.82
C MET A 239 -0.86 -21.65 -7.59
N PRO A 240 -0.59 -22.87 -7.08
CA PRO A 240 -1.05 -24.09 -7.73
C PRO A 240 -2.58 -24.22 -7.66
N PRO A 241 -3.21 -24.96 -8.58
CA PRO A 241 -4.68 -25.06 -8.64
C PRO A 241 -5.33 -25.45 -7.30
N GLN A 242 -4.75 -26.40 -6.58
CA GLN A 242 -5.29 -26.86 -5.29
C GLN A 242 -5.27 -25.76 -4.21
N LEU A 243 -4.23 -24.91 -4.21
CA LEU A 243 -4.17 -23.76 -3.28
C LEU A 243 -5.18 -22.68 -3.68
N LEU A 244 -5.33 -22.44 -5.00
CA LEU A 244 -6.33 -21.49 -5.50
C LEU A 244 -7.75 -21.94 -5.10
N GLU A 245 -8.09 -23.22 -5.25
CA GLU A 245 -9.40 -23.75 -4.83
C GLU A 245 -9.64 -23.52 -3.32
N LYS A 246 -8.64 -23.78 -2.47
CA LYS A 246 -8.75 -23.48 -1.03
C LYS A 246 -8.96 -21.99 -0.75
N CYS A 247 -8.24 -21.11 -1.46
CA CYS A 247 -8.40 -19.66 -1.30
C CYS A 247 -9.81 -19.20 -1.69
N LEU A 248 -10.33 -19.69 -2.82
CA LEU A 248 -11.68 -19.36 -3.27
C LEU A 248 -12.73 -19.84 -2.26
N ALA A 249 -12.62 -21.08 -1.76
CA ALA A 249 -13.50 -21.59 -0.74
C ALA A 249 -13.47 -20.75 0.55
N ARG A 250 -12.27 -20.29 0.95
CA ARG A 250 -12.14 -19.41 2.14
C ARG A 250 -12.80 -18.04 1.91
N LEU A 251 -12.69 -17.47 0.70
CA LEU A 251 -13.35 -16.22 0.36
C LEU A 251 -14.88 -16.36 0.35
N ASP A 252 -15.41 -17.48 -0.17
CA ASP A 252 -16.85 -17.79 -0.13
C ASP A 252 -17.37 -17.90 1.32
N GLU A 253 -16.56 -18.49 2.23
CA GLU A 253 -16.90 -18.54 3.66
C GLU A 253 -16.95 -17.13 4.29
N ILE A 254 -15.95 -16.29 4.01
CA ILE A 254 -15.88 -14.90 4.51
C ILE A 254 -17.09 -14.09 3.99
N GLU A 255 -17.41 -14.21 2.71
CA GLU A 255 -18.60 -13.54 2.13
C GLU A 255 -19.87 -13.92 2.86
N GLN A 256 -20.07 -15.22 3.13
CA GLN A 256 -21.22 -15.70 3.90
C GLN A 256 -21.23 -15.24 5.37
N GLU A 257 -20.07 -15.07 5.99
CA GLU A 257 -19.94 -14.52 7.34
C GLU A 257 -20.36 -13.05 7.37
N ILE A 258 -19.94 -12.26 6.36
CA ILE A 258 -20.31 -10.85 6.22
C ILE A 258 -21.81 -10.67 5.96
N GLU A 259 -22.40 -11.49 5.07
CA GLU A 259 -23.84 -11.42 4.77
C GLU A 259 -24.75 -11.76 5.98
N ARG A 260 -24.22 -12.47 6.98
CA ARG A 260 -24.96 -12.85 8.20
C ARG A 260 -24.81 -11.85 9.34
N SER A 261 -23.83 -10.95 9.27
CA SER A 261 -23.54 -9.93 10.29
C SER A 261 -24.39 -8.66 10.09
#